data_34e023bb174ab686d5fe3d53e6856c48
#
_entry.id   34e023bb174ab686d5fe3d53e6856c48
#
_cell.length_a   1.000
_cell.length_b   1.000
_cell.length_c   1.000
_cell.angle_alpha   90.00
_cell.angle_beta   90.00
_cell.angle_gamma   90.00
#
_symmetry.space_group_name_H-M   'P 1'
#
loop_
_entity.id
_entity.type
_entity.pdbx_description
1 polymer ?
#
loop_
_entity_poly.entity_id
_entity_poly.type
_entity_poly.pdbx_seq_one_letter_code
_entity_poly.pdbx_strand_id
1 'polypeptide(L)'
;MPKSCYNETIEFLERVDVFLITPTYEWQFAPQVEDVDFTKIAKKAGLGPEVARLLFERGIQDEESLKKFLEPSLEDLHDPYLLHDMDKAVERIRQAIEDGENILIYGDYDADGMTSASIVKESLEQLGAECRVYLPNRFTDGYGPNASVYKYFIEQEGISLIVTVDNGVAGHEAIELAQSMGVDVIVTDHHSMPETLPDAYAIVHPEHPDADYPFKYLAGCGVAFKLACALLEEVQVELLDLVAIGTIADMVSLTDENRILVQYGLEMLGHTQRIGLQEMLDMAGIAANEVIEETVGFQIAPRLNALGRLDDPNPAIDLLTGFDDEEAHEIALMIHQKNEERKEIVQSIYEEAKTMVDPEKKVQVLAKEGWNPGVLGIVAGRLLEELGQTVIVLNIEDGRAKGSARSVEAVDIFEALDPHRDLFIAFGGHAGAAGMTLEVEKLSDLSQVLEDYIREKGADASGKNKLNLDEELDLETLSLETVKSFERLAPFGMDNQKPVFYIKDFHVESARTMGAGNAHLKLKISKGEASFEVVAFGQGRWATEFAQTKKLELAVTLSVNQWNGQTALQLMMVDARVE
;
A
#
# COMPACT_ATOMS: atom_id res chain seq x y z
N MET A 1 -23.05 -38.49 63.72
CA MET A 1 -23.24 -38.92 62.34
C MET A 1 -24.19 -38.00 61.63
N PRO A 2 -23.94 -37.44 60.49
CA PRO A 2 -23.50 -38.13 59.26
C PRO A 2 -22.27 -37.51 58.57
N LYS A 3 -21.64 -38.30 57.73
CA LYS A 3 -20.64 -37.96 56.76
C LYS A 3 -21.30 -37.24 55.58
N SER A 4 -20.89 -36.01 55.25
CA SER A 4 -21.07 -35.41 53.91
C SER A 4 -20.49 -33.98 53.92
N CYS A 5 -19.19 -33.81 53.82
CA CYS A 5 -18.49 -32.56 53.52
C CYS A 5 -17.07 -32.85 53.01
N TYR A 6 -16.96 -33.71 52.01
CA TYR A 6 -15.62 -34.00 51.42
C TYR A 6 -15.64 -34.18 49.90
N ASN A 7 -16.62 -33.65 49.19
CA ASN A 7 -16.65 -33.81 47.71
C ASN A 7 -16.92 -32.52 46.92
N GLU A 8 -16.90 -31.33 47.55
CA GLU A 8 -17.11 -30.09 46.78
C GLU A 8 -15.85 -29.22 46.59
N THR A 9 -14.67 -29.74 46.98
CA THR A 9 -13.42 -28.94 46.90
C THR A 9 -12.48 -29.43 45.80
N ILE A 10 -12.86 -30.39 44.98
CA ILE A 10 -12.00 -30.91 43.86
C ILE A 10 -12.52 -30.50 42.48
N GLU A 11 -13.74 -30.02 42.34
CA GLU A 11 -14.28 -29.54 41.04
C GLU A 11 -14.01 -28.06 40.73
N PHE A 12 -13.29 -27.34 41.59
CA PHE A 12 -12.99 -25.90 41.37
C PHE A 12 -11.56 -25.63 40.87
N LEU A 13 -10.79 -26.67 40.56
CA LEU A 13 -9.39 -26.54 40.10
C LEU A 13 -9.14 -27.00 38.64
N GLU A 14 -10.18 -27.27 37.86
CA GLU A 14 -10.04 -27.67 36.44
C GLU A 14 -10.78 -26.78 35.45
N ARG A 15 -10.95 -25.50 35.75
CA ARG A 15 -11.25 -24.47 34.75
C ARG A 15 -10.25 -23.33 34.87
N VAL A 16 -8.98 -23.63 34.67
CA VAL A 16 -8.07 -22.67 34.07
C VAL A 16 -8.42 -22.72 32.58
N ASP A 17 -9.24 -21.80 32.12
CA ASP A 17 -9.34 -21.51 30.69
C ASP A 17 -7.91 -21.17 30.26
N VAL A 18 -7.22 -22.15 29.72
CA VAL A 18 -5.96 -21.93 29.00
C VAL A 18 -6.37 -21.12 27.79
N PHE A 19 -6.24 -19.81 27.88
CA PHE A 19 -6.35 -18.95 26.73
C PHE A 19 -5.22 -19.37 25.79
N LEU A 20 -5.56 -20.19 24.79
CA LEU A 20 -4.64 -20.60 23.76
C LEU A 20 -4.35 -19.38 22.89
N ILE A 21 -3.09 -19.00 22.79
CA ILE A 21 -2.63 -18.07 21.75
C ILE A 21 -2.92 -18.78 20.43
N THR A 22 -3.96 -18.31 19.74
CA THR A 22 -4.34 -18.84 18.43
C THR A 22 -3.71 -17.95 17.35
N PRO A 23 -3.04 -18.55 16.35
CA PRO A 23 -2.43 -17.77 15.29
C PRO A 23 -3.50 -16.97 14.52
N THR A 24 -3.14 -15.75 14.13
CA THR A 24 -3.96 -14.88 13.27
C THR A 24 -4.00 -15.42 11.84
N TYR A 25 -2.92 -16.06 11.41
CA TYR A 25 -2.71 -16.55 10.05
C TYR A 25 -2.72 -18.09 9.99
N GLU A 26 -2.97 -18.64 8.80
CA GLU A 26 -2.64 -20.01 8.45
C GLU A 26 -1.19 -20.06 7.98
N TRP A 27 -0.31 -20.69 8.76
CA TRP A 27 1.11 -20.76 8.46
C TRP A 27 1.41 -21.78 7.37
N GLN A 28 2.03 -21.30 6.31
CA GLN A 28 2.49 -22.11 5.19
C GLN A 28 4.01 -22.07 5.13
N PHE A 29 4.64 -23.23 5.15
CA PHE A 29 6.09 -23.34 5.05
C PHE A 29 6.49 -23.41 3.58
N ALA A 30 7.52 -22.64 3.21
CA ALA A 30 8.12 -22.71 1.89
C ALA A 30 8.54 -24.17 1.58
N PRO A 31 8.28 -24.67 0.37
CA PRO A 31 8.71 -26.01 -0.02
C PRO A 31 10.24 -26.09 0.02
N GLN A 32 10.75 -27.20 0.57
CA GLN A 32 12.20 -27.42 0.54
C GLN A 32 12.66 -27.69 -0.89
N VAL A 33 13.59 -26.88 -1.37
CA VAL A 33 14.22 -27.07 -2.68
C VAL A 33 15.37 -28.06 -2.50
N GLU A 34 15.21 -29.26 -3.09
CA GLU A 34 16.23 -30.29 -3.11
C GLU A 34 17.15 -30.13 -4.34
N ASP A 35 18.39 -30.64 -4.26
CA ASP A 35 19.37 -30.69 -5.35
C ASP A 35 19.99 -29.37 -5.85
N VAL A 36 19.89 -28.26 -5.10
CA VAL A 36 20.56 -26.98 -5.43
C VAL A 36 21.66 -26.67 -4.41
N ASP A 37 22.87 -26.42 -4.92
CA ASP A 37 24.01 -25.99 -4.09
C ASP A 37 23.99 -24.48 -3.87
N PHE A 38 23.17 -24.02 -2.92
CA PHE A 38 23.05 -22.62 -2.55
C PHE A 38 24.36 -22.01 -2.03
N THR A 39 25.25 -22.82 -1.45
CA THR A 39 26.57 -22.36 -0.97
C THR A 39 27.41 -21.82 -2.11
N LYS A 40 27.34 -22.46 -3.27
CA LYS A 40 28.09 -22.04 -4.47
C LYS A 40 27.53 -20.74 -5.05
N ILE A 41 26.20 -20.60 -5.13
CA ILE A 41 25.51 -19.39 -5.60
C ILE A 41 25.81 -18.23 -4.62
N ALA A 42 25.62 -18.45 -3.35
CA ALA A 42 25.89 -17.50 -2.27
C ALA A 42 27.29 -16.95 -2.31
N LYS A 43 28.31 -17.84 -2.43
CA LYS A 43 29.72 -17.44 -2.50
C LYS A 43 30.05 -16.56 -3.70
N LYS A 44 29.44 -16.79 -4.85
CA LYS A 44 29.62 -15.95 -6.04
C LYS A 44 29.03 -14.55 -5.85
N ALA A 45 27.87 -14.46 -5.20
CA ALA A 45 27.13 -13.22 -4.99
C ALA A 45 27.54 -12.46 -3.69
N GLY A 46 28.44 -13.05 -2.87
CA GLY A 46 28.79 -12.48 -1.57
C GLY A 46 27.62 -12.45 -0.59
N LEU A 47 26.78 -13.51 -0.61
CA LEU A 47 25.58 -13.68 0.21
C LEU A 47 25.73 -14.85 1.19
N GLY A 48 24.83 -14.91 2.19
CA GLY A 48 24.60 -16.13 2.95
C GLY A 48 23.82 -17.17 2.12
N PRO A 49 23.98 -18.47 2.40
CA PRO A 49 23.25 -19.53 1.70
C PRO A 49 21.73 -19.39 1.81
N GLU A 50 21.24 -18.91 2.95
CA GLU A 50 19.82 -18.68 3.24
C GLU A 50 19.24 -17.59 2.32
N VAL A 51 19.96 -16.48 2.12
CA VAL A 51 19.56 -15.41 1.21
C VAL A 51 19.57 -15.88 -0.24
N ALA A 52 20.58 -16.66 -0.63
CA ALA A 52 20.66 -17.22 -1.99
C ALA A 52 19.50 -18.19 -2.27
N ARG A 53 19.08 -18.99 -1.28
CA ARG A 53 17.92 -19.87 -1.36
C ARG A 53 16.65 -19.04 -1.55
N LEU A 54 16.42 -18.02 -0.71
CA LEU A 54 15.24 -17.17 -0.79
C LEU A 54 15.12 -16.49 -2.16
N LEU A 55 16.23 -15.97 -2.72
CA LEU A 55 16.23 -15.38 -4.05
C LEU A 55 15.88 -16.40 -5.12
N PHE A 56 16.40 -17.62 -5.01
CA PHE A 56 16.08 -18.70 -5.94
C PHE A 56 14.58 -19.07 -5.89
N GLU A 57 14.00 -19.16 -4.70
CA GLU A 57 12.57 -19.43 -4.49
C GLU A 57 11.68 -18.31 -5.06
N ARG A 58 12.19 -17.06 -5.08
CA ARG A 58 11.54 -15.90 -5.73
C ARG A 58 11.75 -15.85 -7.25
N GLY A 59 12.31 -16.92 -7.85
CA GLY A 59 12.50 -17.02 -9.29
C GLY A 59 13.80 -16.40 -9.83
N ILE A 60 14.68 -15.87 -8.96
CA ILE A 60 15.98 -15.31 -9.34
C ILE A 60 17.01 -16.44 -9.35
N GLN A 61 17.12 -17.13 -10.48
CA GLN A 61 17.81 -18.44 -10.57
C GLN A 61 19.11 -18.42 -11.37
N ASP A 62 19.35 -17.38 -12.14
CA ASP A 62 20.55 -17.22 -12.96
C ASP A 62 21.44 -16.06 -12.48
N GLU A 63 22.67 -16.00 -13.01
CA GLU A 63 23.69 -15.04 -12.58
C GLU A 63 23.36 -13.60 -13.03
N GLU A 64 22.67 -13.42 -14.15
CA GLU A 64 22.29 -12.12 -14.69
C GLU A 64 21.14 -11.52 -13.87
N SER A 65 20.07 -12.27 -13.65
CA SER A 65 18.93 -11.84 -12.83
C SER A 65 19.34 -11.57 -11.38
N LEU A 66 20.27 -12.39 -10.83
CA LEU A 66 20.82 -12.17 -9.50
C LEU A 66 21.60 -10.85 -9.41
N LYS A 67 22.42 -10.56 -10.42
CA LYS A 67 23.18 -9.31 -10.48
C LYS A 67 22.25 -8.10 -10.59
N LYS A 68 21.29 -8.13 -11.50
CA LYS A 68 20.29 -7.05 -11.66
C LYS A 68 19.49 -6.80 -10.39
N PHE A 69 19.13 -7.85 -9.67
CA PHE A 69 18.40 -7.73 -8.41
C PHE A 69 19.23 -7.08 -7.28
N LEU A 70 20.49 -7.49 -7.13
CA LEU A 70 21.38 -7.04 -6.04
C LEU A 70 22.09 -5.72 -6.32
N GLU A 71 22.32 -5.40 -7.58
CA GLU A 71 23.05 -4.25 -8.08
C GLU A 71 22.26 -3.57 -9.21
N PRO A 72 21.02 -3.11 -8.93
CA PRO A 72 20.20 -2.48 -9.96
C PRO A 72 20.86 -1.20 -10.48
N SER A 73 20.70 -0.93 -11.77
CA SER A 73 21.25 0.25 -12.44
C SER A 73 20.16 1.02 -13.16
N LEU A 74 20.26 2.36 -13.18
CA LEU A 74 19.37 3.20 -14.00
C LEU A 74 19.54 2.91 -15.52
N GLU A 75 20.64 2.29 -15.93
CA GLU A 75 20.86 1.83 -17.29
C GLU A 75 19.99 0.60 -17.67
N ASP A 76 19.45 -0.10 -16.67
CA ASP A 76 18.55 -1.25 -16.86
C ASP A 76 17.09 -0.84 -17.04
N LEU A 77 16.77 0.46 -16.93
CA LEU A 77 15.42 0.98 -17.19
C LEU A 77 15.06 0.78 -18.66
N HIS A 78 13.82 0.34 -18.92
CA HIS A 78 13.32 0.16 -20.28
C HIS A 78 13.18 1.50 -21.01
N ASP A 79 13.36 1.49 -22.31
CA ASP A 79 13.17 2.68 -23.16
C ASP A 79 11.72 3.17 -23.05
N PRO A 80 11.49 4.46 -22.67
CA PRO A 80 10.15 5.01 -22.57
C PRO A 80 9.34 4.95 -23.87
N TYR A 81 10.01 4.93 -25.03
CA TYR A 81 9.34 4.83 -26.33
C TYR A 81 8.80 3.42 -26.65
N LEU A 82 9.00 2.44 -25.77
CA LEU A 82 8.31 1.15 -25.85
C LEU A 82 6.86 1.22 -25.34
N LEU A 83 6.50 2.26 -24.57
CA LEU A 83 5.12 2.53 -24.20
C LEU A 83 4.32 3.00 -25.42
N HIS A 84 3.07 2.51 -25.54
CA HIS A 84 2.19 2.91 -26.63
C HIS A 84 2.01 4.42 -26.70
N ASP A 85 1.95 4.98 -27.91
CA ASP A 85 1.74 6.42 -28.18
C ASP A 85 2.72 7.39 -27.47
N MET A 86 3.83 6.91 -26.90
CA MET A 86 4.80 7.79 -26.23
C MET A 86 5.38 8.82 -27.19
N ASP A 87 5.74 8.42 -28.41
CA ASP A 87 6.23 9.31 -29.45
C ASP A 87 5.21 10.38 -29.83
N LYS A 88 3.95 9.98 -30.00
CA LYS A 88 2.83 10.86 -30.32
C LYS A 88 2.50 11.84 -29.18
N ALA A 89 2.57 11.35 -27.94
CA ALA A 89 2.39 12.20 -26.76
C ALA A 89 3.48 13.27 -26.65
N VAL A 90 4.75 12.86 -26.80
CA VAL A 90 5.90 13.76 -26.75
C VAL A 90 5.83 14.82 -27.89
N GLU A 91 5.52 14.40 -29.12
CA GLU A 91 5.39 15.31 -30.25
C GLU A 91 4.28 16.35 -30.01
N ARG A 92 3.11 15.92 -29.52
CA ARG A 92 1.99 16.83 -29.27
C ARG A 92 2.27 17.82 -28.11
N ILE A 93 2.93 17.35 -27.04
CA ILE A 93 3.32 18.24 -25.93
C ILE A 93 4.36 19.26 -26.42
N ARG A 94 5.37 18.86 -27.17
CA ARG A 94 6.37 19.77 -27.73
C ARG A 94 5.73 20.81 -28.67
N GLN A 95 4.77 20.37 -29.49
CA GLN A 95 4.00 21.29 -30.34
C GLN A 95 3.23 22.32 -29.49
N ALA A 96 2.57 21.87 -28.39
CA ALA A 96 1.86 22.78 -27.50
C ALA A 96 2.79 23.84 -26.87
N ILE A 97 4.00 23.41 -26.47
CA ILE A 97 5.00 24.32 -25.90
C ILE A 97 5.47 25.34 -26.95
N GLU A 98 5.77 24.89 -28.19
CA GLU A 98 6.20 25.78 -29.29
C GLU A 98 5.12 26.78 -29.67
N ASP A 99 3.86 26.39 -29.66
CA ASP A 99 2.74 27.25 -30.02
C ASP A 99 2.24 28.13 -28.83
N GLY A 100 2.80 27.92 -27.63
CA GLY A 100 2.42 28.66 -26.42
C GLY A 100 1.00 28.30 -25.95
N GLU A 101 0.60 27.05 -26.11
CA GLU A 101 -0.69 26.56 -25.65
C GLU A 101 -0.76 26.45 -24.12
N ASN A 102 -1.97 26.68 -23.55
CA ASN A 102 -2.21 26.44 -22.13
C ASN A 102 -2.44 24.95 -21.89
N ILE A 103 -1.63 24.33 -21.06
CA ILE A 103 -1.66 22.91 -20.76
C ILE A 103 -2.28 22.68 -19.37
N LEU A 104 -3.26 21.78 -19.27
CA LEU A 104 -3.79 21.27 -17.99
C LEU A 104 -3.19 19.90 -17.70
N ILE A 105 -2.56 19.76 -16.54
CA ILE A 105 -2.22 18.48 -15.94
C ILE A 105 -3.37 18.09 -15.01
N TYR A 106 -4.06 16.99 -15.31
CA TYR A 106 -5.18 16.50 -14.53
C TYR A 106 -4.77 15.22 -13.82
N GLY A 107 -4.51 15.27 -12.50
CA GLY A 107 -4.05 14.15 -11.70
C GLY A 107 -5.15 13.39 -10.97
N ASP A 108 -4.76 12.52 -10.02
CA ASP A 108 -5.65 11.94 -9.02
C ASP A 108 -5.36 12.55 -7.64
N TYR A 109 -6.24 12.31 -6.68
CA TYR A 109 -6.27 12.90 -5.34
C TYR A 109 -5.43 12.16 -4.30
N ASP A 110 -4.73 11.10 -4.65
CA ASP A 110 -3.86 10.35 -3.74
C ASP A 110 -2.36 10.64 -3.99
N ALA A 111 -1.49 9.98 -3.22
CA ALA A 111 -0.07 10.27 -3.28
C ALA A 111 0.57 9.89 -4.63
N ASP A 112 0.05 8.88 -5.35
CA ASP A 112 0.54 8.55 -6.68
C ASP A 112 0.13 9.62 -7.70
N GLY A 113 -1.15 10.04 -7.70
CA GLY A 113 -1.61 11.14 -8.54
C GLY A 113 -0.93 12.48 -8.24
N MET A 114 -0.72 12.80 -6.95
CA MET A 114 0.01 14.01 -6.53
C MET A 114 1.45 14.03 -7.04
N THR A 115 2.18 12.91 -6.87
CA THR A 115 3.57 12.81 -7.35
C THR A 115 3.65 12.75 -8.85
N SER A 116 2.74 12.06 -9.53
CA SER A 116 2.61 12.03 -10.99
C SER A 116 2.43 13.43 -11.57
N ALA A 117 1.51 14.20 -11.01
CA ALA A 117 1.24 15.57 -11.45
C ALA A 117 2.45 16.50 -11.22
N SER A 118 3.14 16.33 -10.09
CA SER A 118 4.36 17.08 -9.76
C SER A 118 5.50 16.76 -10.74
N ILE A 119 5.70 15.50 -11.10
CA ILE A 119 6.70 15.04 -12.06
C ILE A 119 6.47 15.68 -13.44
N VAL A 120 5.24 15.62 -13.95
CA VAL A 120 4.92 16.20 -15.27
C VAL A 120 4.99 17.73 -15.23
N LYS A 121 4.52 18.37 -14.14
CA LYS A 121 4.61 19.82 -13.95
C LYS A 121 6.07 20.31 -14.06
N GLU A 122 6.96 19.75 -13.27
CA GLU A 122 8.37 20.15 -13.28
C GLU A 122 9.04 19.90 -14.64
N SER A 123 8.68 18.79 -15.29
CA SER A 123 9.22 18.49 -16.63
C SER A 123 8.76 19.49 -17.69
N LEU A 124 7.49 19.90 -17.65
CA LEU A 124 6.96 20.91 -18.57
C LEU A 124 7.53 22.30 -18.28
N GLU A 125 7.64 22.70 -17.00
CA GLU A 125 8.26 23.95 -16.59
C GLU A 125 9.74 24.04 -16.99
N GLN A 126 10.48 22.92 -16.90
CA GLN A 126 11.87 22.84 -17.36
C GLN A 126 11.99 23.08 -18.88
N LEU A 127 10.98 22.68 -19.65
CA LEU A 127 10.88 22.98 -21.10
C LEU A 127 10.33 24.38 -21.40
N GLY A 128 9.99 25.17 -20.37
CA GLY A 128 9.49 26.53 -20.49
C GLY A 128 7.98 26.63 -20.77
N ALA A 129 7.21 25.56 -20.53
CA ALA A 129 5.76 25.59 -20.67
C ALA A 129 5.09 26.29 -19.48
N GLU A 130 3.99 26.99 -19.75
CA GLU A 130 3.03 27.39 -18.72
C GLU A 130 1.97 26.29 -18.59
N CYS A 131 1.86 25.68 -17.40
CA CYS A 131 0.89 24.64 -17.15
C CYS A 131 0.07 24.92 -15.88
N ARG A 132 -1.16 24.37 -15.86
CA ARG A 132 -2.01 24.33 -14.68
C ARG A 132 -2.07 22.91 -14.19
N VAL A 133 -2.08 22.71 -12.86
CA VAL A 133 -2.33 21.41 -12.25
C VAL A 133 -3.68 21.45 -11.58
N TYR A 134 -4.43 20.38 -11.72
CA TYR A 134 -5.68 20.15 -11.01
C TYR A 134 -5.79 18.70 -10.54
N LEU A 135 -5.98 18.54 -9.26
CA LEU A 135 -6.30 17.26 -8.64
C LEU A 135 -7.79 17.28 -8.25
N PRO A 136 -8.60 16.29 -8.70
CA PRO A 136 -10.03 16.28 -8.43
C PRO A 136 -10.32 16.12 -6.93
N ASN A 137 -11.37 16.77 -6.46
CA ASN A 137 -11.84 16.58 -5.10
C ASN A 137 -12.77 15.37 -5.05
N ARG A 138 -12.44 14.37 -4.24
CA ARG A 138 -13.20 13.12 -4.05
C ARG A 138 -14.70 13.32 -3.77
N PHE A 139 -15.06 14.42 -3.12
CA PHE A 139 -16.43 14.68 -2.67
C PHE A 139 -17.27 15.42 -3.70
N THR A 140 -16.67 16.33 -4.47
CA THR A 140 -17.35 17.18 -5.45
C THR A 140 -17.24 16.66 -6.87
N ASP A 141 -16.05 16.15 -7.26
CA ASP A 141 -15.75 15.80 -8.66
C ASP A 141 -15.78 14.28 -8.89
N GLY A 142 -15.58 13.50 -7.84
CA GLY A 142 -15.51 12.04 -7.92
C GLY A 142 -14.10 11.54 -8.26
N TYR A 143 -14.03 10.36 -8.88
CA TYR A 143 -12.80 9.72 -9.31
C TYR A 143 -12.60 9.89 -10.81
N GLY A 144 -11.37 10.18 -11.24
CA GLY A 144 -10.97 10.27 -12.64
C GLY A 144 -11.48 11.52 -13.37
N PRO A 145 -11.38 11.54 -14.71
CA PRO A 145 -11.74 12.69 -15.52
C PRO A 145 -13.21 13.11 -15.37
N ASN A 146 -13.43 14.41 -15.10
CA ASN A 146 -14.76 14.98 -14.91
C ASN A 146 -15.09 16.00 -16.02
N ALA A 147 -16.17 15.73 -16.78
CA ALA A 147 -16.58 16.55 -17.91
C ALA A 147 -16.87 18.03 -17.52
N SER A 148 -17.47 18.26 -16.33
CA SER A 148 -17.76 19.62 -15.88
C SER A 148 -16.48 20.41 -15.53
N VAL A 149 -15.50 19.72 -14.95
CA VAL A 149 -14.17 20.30 -14.65
C VAL A 149 -13.43 20.60 -15.94
N TYR A 150 -13.39 19.69 -16.91
CA TYR A 150 -12.77 19.91 -18.21
C TYR A 150 -13.38 21.11 -18.91
N LYS A 151 -14.73 21.16 -18.95
CA LYS A 151 -15.45 22.30 -19.53
C LYS A 151 -15.07 23.64 -18.90
N TYR A 152 -14.97 23.67 -17.56
CA TYR A 152 -14.57 24.88 -16.84
C TYR A 152 -13.17 25.35 -17.28
N PHE A 153 -12.17 24.48 -17.28
CA PHE A 153 -10.81 24.84 -17.65
C PHE A 153 -10.68 25.26 -19.13
N ILE A 154 -11.40 24.57 -20.02
CA ILE A 154 -11.42 24.92 -21.45
C ILE A 154 -12.06 26.30 -21.67
N GLU A 155 -13.22 26.57 -21.06
CA GLU A 155 -13.98 27.81 -21.30
C GLU A 155 -13.45 29.00 -20.51
N GLN A 156 -12.96 28.81 -19.29
CA GLN A 156 -12.58 29.91 -18.39
C GLN A 156 -11.07 30.16 -18.36
N GLU A 157 -10.27 29.11 -18.47
CA GLU A 157 -8.79 29.19 -18.39
C GLU A 157 -8.12 29.09 -19.77
N GLY A 158 -8.92 28.78 -20.83
CA GLY A 158 -8.41 28.69 -22.20
C GLY A 158 -7.46 27.52 -22.42
N ILE A 159 -7.67 26.42 -21.72
CA ILE A 159 -6.88 25.20 -21.89
C ILE A 159 -7.11 24.63 -23.29
N SER A 160 -6.02 24.25 -23.97
CA SER A 160 -6.03 23.68 -25.33
C SER A 160 -5.37 22.30 -25.43
N LEU A 161 -4.68 21.86 -24.37
CA LEU A 161 -4.18 20.50 -24.23
C LEU A 161 -4.40 20.03 -22.77
N ILE A 162 -4.92 18.80 -22.61
CA ILE A 162 -5.04 18.16 -21.31
C ILE A 162 -4.11 16.94 -21.28
N VAL A 163 -3.30 16.83 -20.23
CA VAL A 163 -2.50 15.63 -19.94
C VAL A 163 -3.02 15.05 -18.64
N THR A 164 -3.62 13.84 -18.70
CA THR A 164 -4.01 13.15 -17.48
C THR A 164 -2.83 12.37 -16.94
N VAL A 165 -2.73 12.26 -15.63
CA VAL A 165 -1.72 11.46 -14.96
C VAL A 165 -2.37 10.62 -13.86
N ASP A 166 -2.02 9.34 -13.79
CA ASP A 166 -2.58 8.39 -12.83
C ASP A 166 -4.11 8.22 -12.96
N ASN A 167 -4.66 8.53 -14.09
CA ASN A 167 -6.07 8.31 -14.45
C ASN A 167 -6.29 8.54 -15.94
N GLY A 168 -7.48 8.21 -16.43
CA GLY A 168 -7.92 8.62 -17.77
C GLY A 168 -8.41 7.49 -18.65
N VAL A 169 -7.95 6.25 -18.49
CA VAL A 169 -8.37 5.12 -19.36
C VAL A 169 -9.87 4.83 -19.32
N ALA A 170 -10.55 5.22 -18.26
CA ALA A 170 -12.01 5.11 -18.12
C ALA A 170 -12.76 6.44 -18.37
N GLY A 171 -12.07 7.50 -18.78
CA GLY A 171 -12.58 8.88 -18.87
C GLY A 171 -13.37 9.22 -20.12
N HIS A 172 -14.15 8.29 -20.71
CA HIS A 172 -14.83 8.44 -22.02
C HIS A 172 -15.60 9.76 -22.15
N GLU A 173 -16.51 10.05 -21.22
CA GLU A 173 -17.39 11.23 -21.30
C GLU A 173 -16.60 12.55 -21.29
N ALA A 174 -15.63 12.67 -20.40
CA ALA A 174 -14.85 13.88 -20.27
C ALA A 174 -13.92 14.09 -21.48
N ILE A 175 -13.32 13.02 -21.99
CA ILE A 175 -12.45 13.04 -23.16
C ILE A 175 -13.24 13.38 -24.43
N GLU A 176 -14.40 12.76 -24.63
CA GLU A 176 -15.30 13.07 -25.75
C GLU A 176 -15.73 14.55 -25.71
N LEU A 177 -16.07 15.07 -24.52
CA LEU A 177 -16.40 16.47 -24.35
C LEU A 177 -15.23 17.37 -24.76
N ALA A 178 -14.01 17.14 -24.26
CA ALA A 178 -12.81 17.93 -24.58
C ALA A 178 -12.57 17.96 -26.09
N GLN A 179 -12.59 16.80 -26.75
CA GLN A 179 -12.44 16.69 -28.20
C GLN A 179 -13.53 17.45 -28.97
N SER A 180 -14.80 17.36 -28.51
CA SER A 180 -15.90 18.11 -29.13
C SER A 180 -15.71 19.62 -29.06
N MET A 181 -14.91 20.09 -28.09
CA MET A 181 -14.53 21.48 -27.90
C MET A 181 -13.19 21.85 -28.59
N GLY A 182 -12.56 20.90 -29.31
CA GLY A 182 -11.31 21.09 -30.05
C GLY A 182 -10.06 21.02 -29.18
N VAL A 183 -10.11 20.35 -28.03
CA VAL A 183 -9.01 20.16 -27.09
C VAL A 183 -8.55 18.72 -27.12
N ASP A 184 -7.24 18.52 -27.37
CA ASP A 184 -6.63 17.20 -27.34
C ASP A 184 -6.42 16.74 -25.89
N VAL A 185 -6.59 15.41 -25.67
CA VAL A 185 -6.32 14.78 -24.38
C VAL A 185 -5.26 13.70 -24.56
N ILE A 186 -4.18 13.78 -23.81
CA ILE A 186 -3.16 12.75 -23.66
C ILE A 186 -3.42 12.03 -22.34
N VAL A 187 -3.66 10.73 -22.39
CA VAL A 187 -3.86 9.91 -21.21
C VAL A 187 -2.54 9.26 -20.82
N THR A 188 -2.10 9.44 -19.55
CA THR A 188 -1.07 8.63 -18.94
C THR A 188 -1.64 7.95 -17.70
N ASP A 189 -1.70 6.62 -17.71
CA ASP A 189 -2.42 5.85 -16.70
C ASP A 189 -1.78 4.46 -16.53
N HIS A 190 -2.12 3.78 -15.44
CA HIS A 190 -1.67 2.43 -15.15
C HIS A 190 -2.81 1.53 -14.62
N HIS A 191 -3.99 2.10 -14.40
CA HIS A 191 -5.16 1.38 -13.91
C HIS A 191 -5.64 0.31 -14.90
N SER A 192 -6.41 -0.65 -14.40
CA SER A 192 -6.93 -1.75 -15.22
C SER A 192 -7.62 -1.25 -16.49
N MET A 193 -7.23 -1.80 -17.64
CA MET A 193 -7.74 -1.42 -18.95
C MET A 193 -9.22 -1.79 -19.10
N PRO A 194 -10.10 -0.86 -19.48
CA PRO A 194 -11.49 -1.17 -19.78
C PRO A 194 -11.62 -1.96 -21.10
N GLU A 195 -12.78 -2.59 -21.33
CA GLU A 195 -13.05 -3.31 -22.59
C GLU A 195 -12.93 -2.41 -23.83
N THR A 196 -13.29 -1.14 -23.68
CA THR A 196 -13.17 -0.12 -24.73
C THR A 196 -12.39 1.06 -24.22
N LEU A 197 -11.40 1.51 -24.99
CA LEU A 197 -10.60 2.68 -24.67
C LEU A 197 -11.32 3.98 -25.07
N PRO A 198 -11.09 5.09 -24.35
CA PRO A 198 -11.56 6.41 -24.80
C PRO A 198 -10.84 6.84 -26.08
N ASP A 199 -11.50 7.64 -26.90
CA ASP A 199 -10.91 8.21 -28.13
C ASP A 199 -10.02 9.41 -27.77
N ALA A 200 -8.92 9.17 -27.01
CA ALA A 200 -7.95 10.17 -26.66
C ALA A 200 -6.95 10.41 -27.81
N TYR A 201 -6.30 11.59 -27.81
CA TYR A 201 -5.25 11.88 -28.79
C TYR A 201 -4.10 10.87 -28.70
N ALA A 202 -3.67 10.53 -27.48
CA ALA A 202 -2.67 9.50 -27.19
C ALA A 202 -3.01 8.81 -25.88
N ILE A 203 -2.68 7.51 -25.77
CA ILE A 203 -2.82 6.72 -24.53
C ILE A 203 -1.49 6.05 -24.23
N VAL A 204 -0.81 6.55 -23.21
CA VAL A 204 0.45 6.01 -22.69
C VAL A 204 0.14 5.15 -21.50
N HIS A 205 0.27 3.83 -21.65
CA HIS A 205 -0.10 2.86 -20.63
C HIS A 205 0.74 1.59 -20.72
N PRO A 206 1.25 1.02 -19.60
CA PRO A 206 2.13 -0.16 -19.63
C PRO A 206 1.42 -1.45 -20.10
N GLU A 207 0.09 -1.53 -19.96
CA GLU A 207 -0.72 -2.67 -20.41
C GLU A 207 -1.52 -2.40 -21.70
N HIS A 208 -1.16 -1.35 -22.46
CA HIS A 208 -1.88 -1.07 -23.71
C HIS A 208 -1.86 -2.27 -24.64
N PRO A 209 -3.02 -2.72 -25.21
CA PRO A 209 -3.10 -3.96 -25.98
C PRO A 209 -2.27 -3.96 -27.29
N ASP A 210 -1.97 -2.79 -27.83
CA ASP A 210 -1.21 -2.62 -29.06
C ASP A 210 0.31 -2.37 -28.82
N ALA A 211 0.80 -2.48 -27.57
CA ALA A 211 2.20 -2.38 -27.23
C ALA A 211 2.68 -3.62 -26.45
N ASP A 212 3.97 -3.85 -26.49
CA ASP A 212 4.62 -4.92 -25.73
C ASP A 212 5.68 -4.31 -24.80
N TYR A 213 5.23 -3.46 -23.88
CA TYR A 213 6.09 -2.89 -22.86
C TYR A 213 6.53 -4.00 -21.89
N PRO A 214 7.83 -4.14 -21.61
CA PRO A 214 8.33 -5.32 -20.88
C PRO A 214 7.82 -5.45 -19.45
N PHE A 215 7.50 -4.32 -18.80
CA PHE A 215 7.08 -4.29 -17.39
C PHE A 215 5.70 -3.62 -17.21
N LYS A 216 4.71 -4.38 -16.80
CA LYS A 216 3.29 -3.96 -16.77
C LYS A 216 2.84 -3.29 -15.47
N TYR A 217 3.70 -3.24 -14.46
CA TYR A 217 3.32 -2.87 -13.09
C TYR A 217 3.86 -1.49 -12.66
N LEU A 218 4.14 -0.59 -13.61
CA LEU A 218 4.46 0.79 -13.26
C LEU A 218 3.27 1.42 -12.53
N ALA A 219 3.54 2.21 -11.47
CA ALA A 219 2.56 3.12 -10.88
C ALA A 219 2.31 4.32 -11.81
N GLY A 220 1.31 5.15 -11.54
CA GLY A 220 1.04 6.36 -12.30
C GLY A 220 2.26 7.29 -12.35
N CYS A 221 2.95 7.49 -11.22
CA CYS A 221 4.20 8.27 -11.16
C CYS A 221 5.34 7.64 -11.98
N GLY A 222 5.36 6.31 -12.11
CA GLY A 222 6.30 5.62 -12.98
C GLY A 222 6.04 5.92 -14.46
N VAL A 223 4.78 5.92 -14.89
CA VAL A 223 4.39 6.31 -16.26
C VAL A 223 4.68 7.78 -16.51
N ALA A 224 4.36 8.67 -15.56
CA ALA A 224 4.70 10.09 -15.59
C ALA A 224 6.22 10.32 -15.70
N PHE A 225 7.01 9.55 -14.96
CA PHE A 225 8.47 9.58 -15.03
C PHE A 225 9.00 9.14 -16.42
N LYS A 226 8.41 8.10 -17.01
CA LYS A 226 8.76 7.70 -18.39
C LYS A 226 8.45 8.80 -19.40
N LEU A 227 7.31 9.48 -19.26
CA LEU A 227 6.99 10.64 -20.09
C LEU A 227 8.01 11.78 -19.88
N ALA A 228 8.39 12.07 -18.63
CA ALA A 228 9.41 13.07 -18.31
C ALA A 228 10.76 12.75 -18.97
N CYS A 229 11.22 11.49 -18.87
CA CYS A 229 12.46 11.04 -19.51
C CYS A 229 12.40 11.15 -21.05
N ALA A 230 11.25 10.85 -21.66
CA ALA A 230 11.08 10.99 -23.10
C ALA A 230 11.04 12.47 -23.56
N LEU A 231 10.41 13.35 -22.79
CA LEU A 231 10.35 14.78 -23.06
C LEU A 231 11.71 15.46 -22.95
N LEU A 232 12.49 15.11 -21.92
CA LEU A 232 13.77 15.73 -21.59
C LEU A 232 14.98 14.97 -22.18
N GLU A 233 14.74 13.82 -22.84
CA GLU A 233 15.74 13.00 -23.55
C GLU A 233 16.85 12.43 -22.64
N GLU A 234 16.59 12.37 -21.31
CA GLU A 234 17.53 11.81 -20.33
C GLU A 234 16.76 11.30 -19.08
N VAL A 235 17.42 10.45 -18.31
CA VAL A 235 16.87 9.95 -17.04
C VAL A 235 16.84 11.07 -16.01
N GLN A 236 15.67 11.41 -15.49
CA GLN A 236 15.43 12.52 -14.58
C GLN A 236 15.67 12.10 -13.11
N VAL A 237 16.93 12.04 -12.71
CA VAL A 237 17.33 11.53 -11.38
C VAL A 237 16.72 12.36 -10.24
N GLU A 238 16.56 13.65 -10.43
CA GLU A 238 16.02 14.60 -9.45
C GLU A 238 14.53 14.37 -9.14
N LEU A 239 13.82 13.64 -10.02
CA LEU A 239 12.40 13.30 -9.85
C LEU A 239 12.19 11.95 -9.13
N LEU A 240 13.26 11.18 -8.89
CA LEU A 240 13.14 9.83 -8.33
C LEU A 240 12.61 9.81 -6.89
N ASP A 241 12.80 10.88 -6.11
CA ASP A 241 12.19 11.01 -4.78
C ASP A 241 10.65 10.99 -4.85
N LEU A 242 10.05 11.68 -5.81
CA LEU A 242 8.61 11.66 -6.06
C LEU A 242 8.16 10.28 -6.58
N VAL A 243 8.92 9.68 -7.50
CA VAL A 243 8.61 8.35 -8.05
C VAL A 243 8.60 7.30 -6.96
N ALA A 244 9.56 7.32 -6.02
CA ALA A 244 9.55 6.37 -4.91
C ALA A 244 8.33 6.55 -4.00
N ILE A 245 7.91 7.79 -3.73
CA ILE A 245 6.72 8.06 -2.91
C ILE A 245 5.46 7.48 -3.56
N GLY A 246 5.20 7.80 -4.83
CA GLY A 246 4.01 7.32 -5.53
C GLY A 246 4.01 5.80 -5.70
N THR A 247 5.12 5.22 -6.17
CA THR A 247 5.25 3.77 -6.38
C THR A 247 5.01 2.95 -5.10
N ILE A 248 5.54 3.40 -3.95
CA ILE A 248 5.31 2.73 -2.67
C ILE A 248 3.88 2.95 -2.17
N ALA A 249 3.35 4.16 -2.37
CA ALA A 249 2.01 4.53 -1.92
C ALA A 249 0.91 3.75 -2.62
N ASP A 250 1.09 3.48 -3.92
CA ASP A 250 0.14 2.73 -4.74
C ASP A 250 0.24 1.21 -4.58
N MET A 251 1.26 0.72 -3.85
CA MET A 251 1.45 -0.70 -3.53
C MET A 251 1.59 -1.61 -4.76
N VAL A 252 2.13 -1.11 -5.86
CA VAL A 252 2.45 -1.91 -7.05
C VAL A 252 3.65 -2.83 -6.81
N SER A 253 3.84 -3.79 -7.72
CA SER A 253 4.95 -4.76 -7.65
C SER A 253 6.32 -4.08 -7.55
N LEU A 254 7.10 -4.36 -6.51
CA LEU A 254 8.47 -3.85 -6.32
C LEU A 254 9.52 -4.78 -6.95
N THR A 255 9.30 -5.12 -8.21
CA THR A 255 10.20 -5.89 -9.06
C THR A 255 10.64 -5.06 -10.26
N ASP A 256 11.57 -5.57 -11.08
CA ASP A 256 12.04 -4.96 -12.32
C ASP A 256 12.29 -3.44 -12.18
N GLU A 257 11.68 -2.59 -13.02
CA GLU A 257 11.88 -1.13 -13.00
C GLU A 257 11.43 -0.47 -11.69
N ASN A 258 10.31 -0.88 -11.11
CA ASN A 258 9.82 -0.30 -9.85
C ASN A 258 10.85 -0.49 -8.74
N ARG A 259 11.53 -1.64 -8.70
CA ARG A 259 12.61 -1.87 -7.74
C ARG A 259 13.78 -0.90 -7.96
N ILE A 260 14.18 -0.69 -9.21
CA ILE A 260 15.25 0.27 -9.58
C ILE A 260 14.83 1.67 -9.15
N LEU A 261 13.66 2.12 -9.59
CA LEU A 261 13.11 3.45 -9.32
C LEU A 261 13.00 3.74 -7.82
N VAL A 262 12.46 2.78 -7.06
CA VAL A 262 12.29 2.93 -5.60
C VAL A 262 13.62 2.91 -4.88
N GLN A 263 14.58 2.05 -5.27
CA GLN A 263 15.89 2.00 -4.61
C GLN A 263 16.64 3.33 -4.74
N TYR A 264 16.74 3.87 -5.97
CA TYR A 264 17.37 5.17 -6.20
C TYR A 264 16.53 6.31 -5.61
N GLY A 265 15.21 6.22 -5.71
CA GLY A 265 14.32 7.24 -5.19
C GLY A 265 14.34 7.38 -3.67
N LEU A 266 14.49 6.28 -2.92
CA LEU A 266 14.68 6.34 -1.46
C LEU A 266 16.01 7.00 -1.07
N GLU A 267 17.08 6.75 -1.84
CA GLU A 267 18.36 7.43 -1.65
C GLU A 267 18.20 8.94 -1.94
N MET A 268 17.53 9.31 -3.03
CA MET A 268 17.24 10.70 -3.36
C MET A 268 16.36 11.36 -2.30
N LEU A 269 15.32 10.68 -1.81
CA LEU A 269 14.42 11.19 -0.76
C LEU A 269 15.16 11.47 0.55
N GLY A 270 16.10 10.59 0.94
CA GLY A 270 16.96 10.82 2.09
C GLY A 270 17.86 12.07 1.97
N HIS A 271 18.09 12.55 0.76
CA HIS A 271 18.92 13.72 0.44
C HIS A 271 18.15 14.77 -0.35
N THR A 272 16.82 14.71 -0.32
CA THR A 272 15.97 15.59 -1.12
C THR A 272 16.27 17.06 -0.88
N GLN A 273 16.24 17.85 -1.95
CA GLN A 273 16.35 19.31 -1.90
C GLN A 273 14.97 19.99 -1.93
N ARG A 274 13.88 19.20 -2.00
CA ARG A 274 12.51 19.71 -1.95
C ARG A 274 12.19 20.16 -0.54
N ILE A 275 11.97 21.45 -0.37
CA ILE A 275 11.70 22.08 0.93
C ILE A 275 10.50 21.40 1.62
N GLY A 276 9.41 21.18 0.87
CA GLY A 276 8.21 20.55 1.42
C GLY A 276 8.42 19.10 1.89
N LEU A 277 9.25 18.31 1.18
CA LEU A 277 9.59 16.96 1.63
C LEU A 277 10.51 16.98 2.86
N GLN A 278 11.44 17.93 2.94
CA GLN A 278 12.27 18.13 4.14
C GLN A 278 11.39 18.46 5.35
N GLU A 279 10.44 19.38 5.23
CA GLU A 279 9.48 19.71 6.27
C GLU A 279 8.63 18.50 6.70
N MET A 280 8.18 17.69 5.75
CA MET A 280 7.42 16.46 6.06
C MET A 280 8.27 15.43 6.81
N LEU A 281 9.52 15.23 6.43
CA LEU A 281 10.46 14.32 7.12
C LEU A 281 10.74 14.80 8.54
N ASP A 282 10.99 16.10 8.72
CA ASP A 282 11.25 16.71 10.03
C ASP A 282 10.02 16.59 10.94
N MET A 283 8.82 16.90 10.46
CA MET A 283 7.57 16.73 11.22
C MET A 283 7.26 15.26 11.57
N ALA A 284 7.73 14.33 10.75
CA ALA A 284 7.62 12.91 11.02
C ALA A 284 8.72 12.41 12.00
N GLY A 285 9.74 13.23 12.29
CA GLY A 285 10.88 12.89 13.12
C GLY A 285 11.82 11.88 12.47
N ILE A 286 11.94 11.92 11.13
CA ILE A 286 12.71 10.97 10.32
C ILE A 286 14.03 11.63 9.92
N ALA A 287 15.14 10.99 10.28
CA ALA A 287 16.45 11.42 9.81
C ALA A 287 16.72 10.91 8.38
N ALA A 288 17.54 11.65 7.63
CA ALA A 288 17.87 11.31 6.24
C ALA A 288 18.35 9.86 6.03
N ASN A 289 19.12 9.33 6.96
CA ASN A 289 19.63 7.95 6.92
C ASN A 289 18.62 6.89 7.41
N GLU A 290 17.41 7.29 7.77
CA GLU A 290 16.31 6.40 8.22
C GLU A 290 15.20 6.29 7.18
N VAL A 291 15.39 6.90 6.00
CA VAL A 291 14.42 6.84 4.90
C VAL A 291 14.51 5.47 4.23
N ILE A 292 13.46 4.68 4.42
CA ILE A 292 13.27 3.35 3.84
C ILE A 292 11.83 3.24 3.30
N GLU A 293 11.51 2.15 2.63
CA GLU A 293 10.16 1.91 2.10
C GLU A 293 9.06 1.98 3.16
N GLU A 294 9.33 1.46 4.38
CA GLU A 294 8.40 1.55 5.50
C GLU A 294 8.15 3.01 5.94
N THR A 295 9.17 3.86 5.85
CA THR A 295 9.05 5.31 6.11
C THR A 295 8.05 5.96 5.17
N VAL A 296 8.17 5.67 3.88
CA VAL A 296 7.25 6.20 2.87
C VAL A 296 5.85 5.63 3.08
N GLY A 297 5.71 4.31 3.14
CA GLY A 297 4.41 3.63 3.21
C GLY A 297 3.59 3.95 4.46
N PHE A 298 4.25 4.17 5.62
CA PHE A 298 3.56 4.38 6.89
C PHE A 298 3.59 5.82 7.41
N GLN A 299 4.49 6.67 6.89
CA GLN A 299 4.62 8.01 7.43
C GLN A 299 4.44 9.11 6.38
N ILE A 300 5.00 9.00 5.17
CA ILE A 300 4.89 10.06 4.15
C ILE A 300 3.59 9.92 3.35
N ALA A 301 3.37 8.80 2.67
CA ALA A 301 2.20 8.57 1.83
C ALA A 301 0.86 8.73 2.59
N PRO A 302 0.70 8.23 3.84
CA PRO A 302 -0.54 8.46 4.58
C PRO A 302 -0.84 9.92 4.92
N ARG A 303 0.19 10.77 5.02
CA ARG A 303 0.04 12.21 5.21
C ARG A 303 -0.49 12.88 3.94
N LEU A 304 0.14 12.65 2.79
CA LEU A 304 -0.35 13.13 1.50
C LEU A 304 -1.78 12.66 1.23
N ASN A 305 -2.02 11.36 1.37
CA ASN A 305 -3.34 10.75 1.19
C ASN A 305 -4.43 11.32 2.13
N ALA A 306 -4.06 11.91 3.26
CA ALA A 306 -5.03 12.51 4.18
C ALA A 306 -5.75 13.73 3.56
N LEU A 307 -5.08 14.50 2.69
CA LEU A 307 -5.70 15.59 1.95
C LEU A 307 -6.84 15.08 1.07
N GLY A 308 -6.55 14.19 0.13
CA GLY A 308 -7.56 13.64 -0.78
C GLY A 308 -8.68 12.85 -0.08
N ARG A 309 -8.51 12.49 1.19
CA ARG A 309 -9.53 11.81 2.00
C ARG A 309 -10.42 12.74 2.81
N LEU A 310 -9.93 13.92 3.19
CA LEU A 310 -10.64 14.81 4.12
C LEU A 310 -10.82 16.23 3.58
N ASP A 311 -10.05 16.65 2.58
CA ASP A 311 -10.02 18.04 2.11
C ASP A 311 -9.67 18.15 0.62
N ASP A 312 -9.22 19.33 0.19
CA ASP A 312 -8.70 19.62 -1.14
C ASP A 312 -7.28 19.05 -1.30
N PRO A 313 -7.00 18.21 -2.31
CA PRO A 313 -5.67 17.66 -2.56
C PRO A 313 -4.67 18.64 -3.18
N ASN A 314 -5.14 19.72 -3.83
CA ASN A 314 -4.30 20.60 -4.66
C ASN A 314 -3.11 21.26 -3.93
N PRO A 315 -3.18 21.64 -2.63
CA PRO A 315 -2.02 22.16 -1.90
C PRO A 315 -0.81 21.22 -1.85
N ALA A 316 -1.02 19.91 -2.07
CA ALA A 316 0.11 18.97 -2.16
C ALA A 316 1.08 19.29 -3.30
N ILE A 317 0.58 19.84 -4.42
CA ILE A 317 1.43 20.23 -5.55
C ILE A 317 2.39 21.35 -5.15
N ASP A 318 1.89 22.38 -4.46
CA ASP A 318 2.71 23.50 -3.98
C ASP A 318 3.74 23.02 -2.94
N LEU A 319 3.37 22.07 -2.08
CA LEU A 319 4.32 21.43 -1.16
C LEU A 319 5.43 20.69 -1.91
N LEU A 320 5.08 19.89 -2.91
CA LEU A 320 6.03 19.00 -3.59
C LEU A 320 6.94 19.73 -4.59
N THR A 321 6.47 20.87 -5.15
CA THR A 321 7.17 21.60 -6.22
C THR A 321 7.53 23.05 -5.86
N GLY A 322 7.10 23.56 -4.71
CA GLY A 322 7.33 24.94 -4.26
C GLY A 322 8.74 25.18 -3.74
N PHE A 323 9.14 26.45 -3.73
CA PHE A 323 10.47 26.90 -3.31
C PHE A 323 10.42 27.92 -2.15
N ASP A 324 9.24 28.19 -1.58
CA ASP A 324 9.06 29.10 -0.46
C ASP A 324 9.03 28.32 0.87
N ASP A 325 9.98 28.62 1.75
CA ASP A 325 10.13 27.92 3.03
C ASP A 325 8.92 28.12 3.96
N GLU A 326 8.33 29.33 3.98
CA GLU A 326 7.20 29.65 4.87
C GLU A 326 5.92 28.94 4.39
N GLU A 327 5.65 28.99 3.09
CA GLU A 327 4.52 28.29 2.47
C GLU A 327 4.64 26.76 2.63
N ALA A 328 5.81 26.20 2.35
CA ALA A 328 6.06 24.77 2.51
C ALA A 328 5.84 24.30 3.97
N HIS A 329 6.30 25.08 4.95
CA HIS A 329 6.08 24.79 6.36
C HIS A 329 4.59 24.83 6.73
N GLU A 330 3.84 25.85 6.28
CA GLU A 330 2.39 25.96 6.55
C GLU A 330 1.61 24.80 5.94
N ILE A 331 1.92 24.42 4.69
CA ILE A 331 1.26 23.29 4.03
C ILE A 331 1.62 21.97 4.69
N ALA A 332 2.89 21.71 5.01
CA ALA A 332 3.31 20.51 5.71
C ALA A 332 2.64 20.37 7.08
N LEU A 333 2.50 21.46 7.83
CA LEU A 333 1.79 21.48 9.11
C LEU A 333 0.30 21.17 8.93
N MET A 334 -0.36 21.75 7.92
CA MET A 334 -1.75 21.46 7.58
C MET A 334 -1.93 19.96 7.25
N ILE A 335 -1.07 19.40 6.41
CA ILE A 335 -1.08 17.97 6.05
C ILE A 335 -0.89 17.09 7.28
N HIS A 336 0.05 17.43 8.15
CA HIS A 336 0.26 16.71 9.40
C HIS A 336 -1.00 16.72 10.28
N GLN A 337 -1.64 17.87 10.45
CA GLN A 337 -2.89 18.00 11.21
C GLN A 337 -4.02 17.18 10.58
N LYS A 338 -4.18 17.21 9.25
CA LYS A 338 -5.17 16.41 8.53
C LYS A 338 -4.94 14.91 8.68
N ASN A 339 -3.70 14.47 8.72
CA ASN A 339 -3.39 13.07 8.98
C ASN A 339 -3.74 12.65 10.42
N GLU A 340 -3.52 13.50 11.43
CA GLU A 340 -3.95 13.21 12.80
C GLU A 340 -5.49 13.20 12.90
N GLU A 341 -6.18 14.16 12.28
CA GLU A 341 -7.65 14.17 12.17
C GLU A 341 -8.18 12.89 11.52
N ARG A 342 -7.55 12.45 10.42
CA ARG A 342 -7.90 11.19 9.76
C ARG A 342 -7.77 9.99 10.70
N LYS A 343 -6.68 9.90 11.48
CA LYS A 343 -6.47 8.82 12.46
C LYS A 343 -7.55 8.79 13.52
N GLU A 344 -7.93 9.96 14.04
CA GLU A 344 -8.99 10.09 15.05
C GLU A 344 -10.36 9.67 14.48
N ILE A 345 -10.70 10.13 13.28
CA ILE A 345 -11.94 9.74 12.60
C ILE A 345 -11.98 8.22 12.34
N VAL A 346 -10.89 7.65 11.81
CA VAL A 346 -10.77 6.20 11.56
C VAL A 346 -10.97 5.43 12.87
N GLN A 347 -10.29 5.84 13.95
CA GLN A 347 -10.41 5.16 15.24
C GLN A 347 -11.84 5.24 15.79
N SER A 348 -12.48 6.40 15.72
CA SER A 348 -13.85 6.59 16.18
C SER A 348 -14.85 5.70 15.42
N ILE A 349 -14.77 5.69 14.08
CA ILE A 349 -15.65 4.85 13.25
C ILE A 349 -15.37 3.36 13.49
N TYR A 350 -14.10 2.98 13.60
CA TYR A 350 -13.71 1.59 13.85
C TYR A 350 -14.27 1.06 15.17
N GLU A 351 -14.12 1.79 16.29
CA GLU A 351 -14.65 1.37 17.58
C GLU A 351 -16.18 1.25 17.55
N GLU A 352 -16.85 2.16 16.86
CA GLU A 352 -18.29 2.13 16.72
C GLU A 352 -18.74 0.96 15.84
N ALA A 353 -18.16 0.79 14.66
CA ALA A 353 -18.46 -0.30 13.73
C ALA A 353 -18.24 -1.67 14.37
N LYS A 354 -17.19 -1.81 15.20
CA LYS A 354 -16.89 -3.02 15.95
C LYS A 354 -18.03 -3.44 16.87
N THR A 355 -18.77 -2.51 17.46
CA THR A 355 -19.95 -2.82 18.30
C THR A 355 -21.14 -3.35 17.48
N MET A 356 -21.14 -3.15 16.17
CA MET A 356 -22.22 -3.57 15.27
C MET A 356 -21.94 -4.94 14.62
N VAL A 357 -20.76 -5.51 14.81
CA VAL A 357 -20.37 -6.83 14.25
C VAL A 357 -21.27 -7.92 14.79
N ASP A 358 -21.84 -8.69 13.88
CA ASP A 358 -22.65 -9.88 14.19
C ASP A 358 -21.81 -11.14 14.00
N PRO A 359 -21.44 -11.86 15.09
CA PRO A 359 -20.59 -13.04 15.01
C PRO A 359 -21.21 -14.23 14.28
N GLU A 360 -22.54 -14.23 14.08
CA GLU A 360 -23.25 -15.29 13.35
C GLU A 360 -23.19 -15.12 11.82
N LYS A 361 -22.81 -13.92 11.35
CA LYS A 361 -22.68 -13.60 9.92
C LYS A 361 -21.30 -13.91 9.39
N LYS A 362 -21.22 -14.34 8.15
CA LYS A 362 -19.97 -14.57 7.43
C LYS A 362 -19.43 -13.35 6.71
N VAL A 363 -20.31 -12.39 6.42
CA VAL A 363 -19.98 -11.08 5.86
C VAL A 363 -20.57 -10.00 6.75
N GLN A 364 -19.75 -9.01 7.07
CA GLN A 364 -20.20 -7.87 7.86
C GLN A 364 -20.62 -6.72 6.93
N VAL A 365 -21.89 -6.33 6.94
CA VAL A 365 -22.39 -5.14 6.27
C VAL A 365 -22.78 -4.13 7.35
N LEU A 366 -21.94 -3.13 7.54
CA LEU A 366 -22.02 -2.15 8.62
C LEU A 366 -22.35 -0.78 8.03
N ALA A 367 -23.50 -0.21 8.39
CA ALA A 367 -23.97 1.04 7.82
C ALA A 367 -24.51 1.99 8.90
N LYS A 368 -24.08 3.26 8.87
CA LYS A 368 -24.54 4.28 9.82
C LYS A 368 -24.47 5.68 9.21
N GLU A 369 -25.33 6.58 9.69
CA GLU A 369 -25.29 7.99 9.35
C GLU A 369 -24.11 8.71 10.02
N GLY A 370 -23.50 9.67 9.31
CA GLY A 370 -22.47 10.56 9.83
C GLY A 370 -21.04 9.99 9.79
N TRP A 371 -20.82 8.83 9.20
CA TRP A 371 -19.48 8.33 8.96
C TRP A 371 -18.84 9.03 7.75
N ASN A 372 -17.60 9.48 7.89
CA ASN A 372 -16.90 10.15 6.79
C ASN A 372 -16.56 9.15 5.66
N PRO A 373 -17.12 9.31 4.44
CA PRO A 373 -16.93 8.34 3.34
C PRO A 373 -15.47 8.24 2.86
N GLY A 374 -14.63 9.25 3.08
CA GLY A 374 -13.23 9.25 2.67
C GLY A 374 -12.33 8.25 3.41
N VAL A 375 -12.79 7.74 4.56
CA VAL A 375 -11.99 6.82 5.40
C VAL A 375 -12.60 5.43 5.55
N LEU A 376 -13.79 5.17 5.01
CA LEU A 376 -14.49 3.88 5.21
C LEU A 376 -13.71 2.67 4.69
N GLY A 377 -12.96 2.84 3.60
CA GLY A 377 -12.09 1.78 3.08
C GLY A 377 -10.96 1.40 4.05
N ILE A 378 -10.45 2.37 4.84
CA ILE A 378 -9.44 2.11 5.88
C ILE A 378 -10.09 1.33 7.04
N VAL A 379 -11.28 1.73 7.45
CA VAL A 379 -12.02 1.05 8.53
C VAL A 379 -12.38 -0.38 8.11
N ALA A 380 -12.85 -0.58 6.86
CA ALA A 380 -13.17 -1.90 6.34
C ALA A 380 -11.94 -2.82 6.31
N GLY A 381 -10.77 -2.32 5.87
CA GLY A 381 -9.52 -3.06 5.89
C GLY A 381 -9.10 -3.47 7.30
N ARG A 382 -9.16 -2.55 8.25
CA ARG A 382 -8.80 -2.82 9.65
C ARG A 382 -9.74 -3.83 10.32
N LEU A 383 -11.05 -3.77 10.02
CA LEU A 383 -12.01 -4.76 10.51
C LEU A 383 -11.80 -6.12 9.85
N LEU A 384 -11.49 -6.18 8.55
CA LEU A 384 -11.13 -7.40 7.85
C LEU A 384 -9.92 -8.09 8.51
N GLU A 385 -8.86 -7.34 8.80
CA GLU A 385 -7.66 -7.87 9.47
C GLU A 385 -7.97 -8.45 10.86
N GLU A 386 -8.83 -7.77 11.63
CA GLU A 386 -9.20 -8.25 12.98
C GLU A 386 -10.15 -9.44 12.94
N LEU A 387 -11.16 -9.42 12.05
CA LEU A 387 -12.24 -10.40 12.02
C LEU A 387 -11.89 -11.61 11.15
N GLY A 388 -10.98 -11.48 10.18
CA GLY A 388 -10.73 -12.49 9.15
C GLY A 388 -11.94 -12.74 8.26
N GLN A 389 -12.79 -11.73 8.05
CA GLN A 389 -14.03 -11.81 7.28
C GLN A 389 -14.14 -10.67 6.29
N THR A 390 -14.89 -10.87 5.21
CA THR A 390 -15.27 -9.80 4.28
C THR A 390 -16.12 -8.75 5.00
N VAL A 391 -15.74 -7.46 4.86
CA VAL A 391 -16.39 -6.34 5.54
C VAL A 391 -16.77 -5.25 4.53
N ILE A 392 -18.00 -4.76 4.65
CA ILE A 392 -18.52 -3.59 3.94
C ILE A 392 -18.88 -2.53 4.97
N VAL A 393 -18.34 -1.32 4.80
CA VAL A 393 -18.60 -0.17 5.69
C VAL A 393 -19.19 0.96 4.87
N LEU A 394 -20.36 1.44 5.26
CA LEU A 394 -21.18 2.39 4.49
C LEU A 394 -21.61 3.58 5.34
N ASN A 395 -21.52 4.79 4.79
CA ASN A 395 -22.19 5.98 5.33
C ASN A 395 -23.59 6.08 4.75
N ILE A 396 -24.56 6.38 5.60
CA ILE A 396 -25.96 6.66 5.20
C ILE A 396 -26.15 8.17 5.12
N GLU A 397 -26.62 8.65 3.98
CA GLU A 397 -26.94 10.06 3.76
C GLU A 397 -28.07 10.16 2.70
N ASP A 398 -29.09 10.96 2.99
CA ASP A 398 -30.24 11.20 2.09
C ASP A 398 -30.89 9.92 1.52
N GLY A 399 -31.04 8.87 2.34
CA GLY A 399 -31.63 7.59 1.95
C GLY A 399 -30.71 6.68 1.13
N ARG A 400 -29.45 7.07 0.92
CA ARG A 400 -28.43 6.31 0.22
C ARG A 400 -27.34 5.83 1.17
N ALA A 401 -26.78 4.68 0.87
CA ALA A 401 -25.63 4.11 1.55
C ALA A 401 -24.43 4.12 0.58
N LYS A 402 -23.35 4.82 0.94
CA LYS A 402 -22.11 4.93 0.14
C LYS A 402 -20.91 4.50 0.97
N GLY A 403 -20.03 3.67 0.41
CA GLY A 403 -18.81 3.29 1.09
C GLY A 403 -17.97 2.25 0.37
N SER A 404 -17.26 1.44 1.15
CA SER A 404 -16.24 0.53 0.63
C SER A 404 -16.35 -0.86 1.23
N ALA A 405 -16.02 -1.85 0.41
CA ALA A 405 -15.83 -3.24 0.81
C ALA A 405 -14.33 -3.60 0.83
N ARG A 406 -13.99 -4.53 1.71
CA ARG A 406 -12.71 -5.25 1.71
C ARG A 406 -13.01 -6.73 1.89
N SER A 407 -12.35 -7.57 1.10
CA SER A 407 -12.64 -9.00 1.02
C SER A 407 -11.44 -9.86 1.33
N VAL A 408 -11.69 -10.97 2.03
CA VAL A 408 -10.69 -12.04 2.20
C VAL A 408 -10.40 -12.70 0.85
N GLU A 409 -9.22 -13.27 0.68
CA GLU A 409 -8.78 -13.93 -0.58
C GLU A 409 -9.78 -14.96 -1.11
N ALA A 410 -10.46 -15.67 -0.22
CA ALA A 410 -11.44 -16.70 -0.57
C ALA A 410 -12.76 -16.15 -1.16
N VAL A 411 -13.00 -14.84 -1.11
CA VAL A 411 -14.24 -14.21 -1.56
C VAL A 411 -13.92 -13.10 -2.55
N ASP A 412 -14.14 -13.36 -3.84
CA ASP A 412 -14.08 -12.32 -4.87
C ASP A 412 -15.34 -11.44 -4.78
N ILE A 413 -15.16 -10.22 -4.19
CA ILE A 413 -16.28 -9.30 -3.97
C ILE A 413 -16.84 -8.75 -5.28
N PHE A 414 -16.01 -8.61 -6.32
CA PHE A 414 -16.44 -8.14 -7.62
C PHE A 414 -17.25 -9.22 -8.34
N GLU A 415 -16.74 -10.47 -8.42
CA GLU A 415 -17.48 -11.60 -8.98
C GLU A 415 -18.83 -11.82 -8.28
N ALA A 416 -18.86 -11.66 -6.96
CA ALA A 416 -20.07 -11.83 -6.16
C ALA A 416 -21.15 -10.78 -6.46
N LEU A 417 -20.78 -9.54 -6.75
CA LEU A 417 -21.69 -8.41 -6.85
C LEU A 417 -21.97 -7.96 -8.29
N ASP A 418 -21.10 -8.24 -9.25
CA ASP A 418 -21.24 -7.83 -10.64
C ASP A 418 -22.54 -8.34 -11.31
N PRO A 419 -23.01 -9.58 -11.06
CA PRO A 419 -24.29 -10.05 -11.57
C PRO A 419 -25.51 -9.31 -10.98
N HIS A 420 -25.35 -8.55 -9.92
CA HIS A 420 -26.39 -7.86 -9.17
C HIS A 420 -26.27 -6.33 -9.26
N ARG A 421 -25.80 -5.81 -10.43
CA ARG A 421 -25.64 -4.36 -10.65
C ARG A 421 -26.90 -3.53 -10.44
N ASP A 422 -28.07 -4.14 -10.55
CA ASP A 422 -29.38 -3.53 -10.28
C ASP A 422 -29.62 -3.16 -8.80
N LEU A 423 -28.80 -3.67 -7.89
CA LEU A 423 -28.79 -3.26 -6.48
C LEU A 423 -28.16 -1.87 -6.28
N PHE A 424 -27.29 -1.45 -7.21
CA PHE A 424 -26.41 -0.31 -7.01
C PHE A 424 -26.78 0.88 -7.88
N ILE A 425 -26.60 2.08 -7.32
CA ILE A 425 -26.58 3.34 -8.07
C ILE A 425 -25.20 3.48 -8.74
N ALA A 426 -24.13 3.09 -8.02
CA ALA A 426 -22.76 3.02 -8.52
C ALA A 426 -22.05 1.83 -7.87
N PHE A 427 -21.27 1.10 -8.66
CA PHE A 427 -20.47 -0.05 -8.21
C PHE A 427 -19.24 -0.20 -9.10
N GLY A 428 -18.08 -0.42 -8.46
CA GLY A 428 -16.81 -0.68 -9.14
C GLY A 428 -15.74 -1.18 -8.15
N GLY A 429 -14.74 -1.87 -8.70
CA GLY A 429 -13.66 -2.41 -7.89
C GLY A 429 -13.02 -3.64 -8.51
N HIS A 430 -12.40 -4.45 -7.69
CA HIS A 430 -11.73 -5.71 -8.04
C HIS A 430 -11.98 -6.77 -6.96
N ALA A 431 -11.42 -7.97 -7.10
CA ALA A 431 -11.65 -9.11 -6.21
C ALA A 431 -11.54 -8.79 -4.71
N GLY A 432 -10.51 -8.04 -4.30
CA GLY A 432 -10.22 -7.74 -2.88
C GLY A 432 -10.89 -6.49 -2.33
N ALA A 433 -11.38 -5.57 -3.18
CA ALA A 433 -11.94 -4.30 -2.75
C ALA A 433 -12.94 -3.73 -3.76
N ALA A 434 -14.00 -3.12 -3.24
CA ALA A 434 -15.00 -2.45 -4.08
C ALA A 434 -15.53 -1.17 -3.42
N GLY A 435 -15.86 -0.18 -4.26
CA GLY A 435 -16.64 0.99 -3.88
C GLY A 435 -18.09 0.83 -4.35
N MET A 436 -19.04 1.31 -3.54
CA MET A 436 -20.45 1.17 -3.88
C MET A 436 -21.32 2.30 -3.34
N THR A 437 -22.43 2.52 -4.06
CA THR A 437 -23.53 3.38 -3.62
C THR A 437 -24.84 2.68 -3.94
N LEU A 438 -25.75 2.56 -2.96
CA LEU A 438 -27.05 1.91 -3.12
C LEU A 438 -28.11 2.59 -2.24
N GLU A 439 -29.37 2.35 -2.50
CA GLU A 439 -30.47 2.79 -1.61
C GLU A 439 -30.44 2.01 -0.30
N VAL A 440 -30.71 2.67 0.84
CA VAL A 440 -30.68 2.06 2.20
C VAL A 440 -31.57 0.82 2.29
N GLU A 441 -32.70 0.83 1.59
CA GLU A 441 -33.66 -0.28 1.54
C GLU A 441 -33.06 -1.57 0.93
N LYS A 442 -31.97 -1.45 0.16
CA LYS A 442 -31.26 -2.56 -0.49
C LYS A 442 -30.16 -3.20 0.36
N LEU A 443 -29.86 -2.66 1.56
CA LEU A 443 -28.81 -3.19 2.43
C LEU A 443 -29.03 -4.66 2.84
N SER A 444 -30.29 -5.05 3.06
CA SER A 444 -30.63 -6.45 3.37
C SER A 444 -30.39 -7.38 2.18
N ASP A 445 -30.71 -6.90 0.95
CA ASP A 445 -30.51 -7.68 -0.26
C ASP A 445 -29.02 -7.86 -0.55
N LEU A 446 -28.20 -6.82 -0.36
CA LEU A 446 -26.73 -6.87 -0.45
C LEU A 446 -26.14 -7.92 0.51
N SER A 447 -26.56 -7.90 1.77
CA SER A 447 -26.10 -8.89 2.77
C SER A 447 -26.49 -10.32 2.34
N GLN A 448 -27.70 -10.51 1.84
CA GLN A 448 -28.19 -11.83 1.43
C GLN A 448 -27.44 -12.37 0.21
N VAL A 449 -27.19 -11.52 -0.80
CA VAL A 449 -26.43 -11.91 -2.01
C VAL A 449 -25.04 -12.44 -1.64
N LEU A 450 -24.34 -11.75 -0.73
CA LEU A 450 -23.01 -12.17 -0.31
C LEU A 450 -23.01 -13.44 0.53
N GLU A 451 -23.98 -13.60 1.43
CA GLU A 451 -24.14 -14.84 2.20
C GLU A 451 -24.47 -16.04 1.29
N ASP A 452 -25.28 -15.83 0.26
CA ASP A 452 -25.63 -16.86 -0.72
C ASP A 452 -24.43 -17.22 -1.60
N TYR A 453 -23.65 -16.24 -2.07
CA TYR A 453 -22.41 -16.47 -2.81
C TYR A 453 -21.40 -17.32 -2.03
N ILE A 454 -21.15 -16.97 -0.76
CA ILE A 454 -20.25 -17.73 0.11
C ILE A 454 -20.75 -19.17 0.31
N ARG A 455 -22.05 -19.34 0.51
CA ARG A 455 -22.65 -20.67 0.68
C ARG A 455 -22.53 -21.52 -0.59
N GLU A 456 -22.77 -20.95 -1.76
CA GLU A 456 -22.71 -21.64 -3.05
C GLU A 456 -21.27 -22.02 -3.43
N LYS A 457 -20.31 -21.14 -3.22
CA LYS A 457 -18.89 -21.42 -3.48
C LYS A 457 -18.29 -22.39 -2.47
N GLY A 458 -18.97 -22.66 -1.33
CA GLY A 458 -18.38 -23.41 -0.22
C GLY A 458 -17.13 -22.74 0.33
N ALA A 459 -16.99 -21.42 0.08
CA ALA A 459 -15.84 -20.67 0.52
C ALA A 459 -15.78 -20.65 2.05
N ASP A 460 -14.62 -20.91 2.60
CA ASP A 460 -14.38 -20.63 4.02
C ASP A 460 -14.22 -19.11 4.19
N ALA A 461 -15.36 -18.45 4.39
CA ALA A 461 -15.41 -17.00 4.58
C ALA A 461 -14.75 -16.53 5.89
N SER A 462 -14.34 -17.47 6.72
CA SER A 462 -13.55 -17.27 7.94
C SER A 462 -12.11 -17.75 7.78
N GLY A 463 -11.66 -17.96 6.53
CA GLY A 463 -10.31 -18.40 6.22
C GLY A 463 -9.29 -17.40 6.77
N LYS A 464 -8.42 -17.87 7.66
CA LYS A 464 -7.26 -17.08 8.06
C LYS A 464 -6.43 -16.80 6.81
N ASN A 465 -6.00 -15.54 6.67
CA ASN A 465 -5.03 -15.21 5.64
C ASN A 465 -3.80 -16.13 5.78
N LYS A 466 -3.23 -16.51 4.66
CA LYS A 466 -2.02 -17.34 4.64
C LYS A 466 -0.81 -16.49 5.02
N LEU A 467 0.07 -17.04 5.85
CA LEU A 467 1.36 -16.48 6.15
C LEU A 467 2.45 -17.42 5.65
N ASN A 468 3.15 -17.00 4.63
CA ASN A 468 4.28 -17.75 4.11
C ASN A 468 5.47 -17.58 5.06
N LEU A 469 6.01 -18.70 5.51
CA LEU A 469 7.22 -18.76 6.32
C LEU A 469 8.37 -19.20 5.42
N ASP A 470 9.31 -18.30 5.21
CA ASP A 470 10.41 -18.52 4.26
C ASP A 470 11.43 -19.54 4.76
N GLU A 471 11.76 -19.50 6.06
CA GLU A 471 12.75 -20.40 6.65
C GLU A 471 12.60 -20.54 8.17
N GLU A 472 13.06 -21.70 8.70
CA GLU A 472 13.26 -21.88 10.14
C GLU A 472 14.62 -21.29 10.54
N LEU A 473 14.62 -20.34 11.49
CA LEU A 473 15.85 -19.76 12.02
C LEU A 473 16.30 -20.43 13.31
N ASP A 474 17.58 -20.79 13.35
CA ASP A 474 18.22 -21.17 14.60
C ASP A 474 18.80 -19.93 15.30
N LEU A 475 18.25 -19.61 16.47
CA LEU A 475 18.69 -18.45 17.26
C LEU A 475 20.17 -18.50 17.66
N GLU A 476 20.77 -19.70 17.77
CA GLU A 476 22.19 -19.83 18.16
C GLU A 476 23.14 -19.42 17.05
N THR A 477 22.69 -19.43 15.78
CA THR A 477 23.50 -19.03 14.62
C THR A 477 23.16 -17.63 14.11
N LEU A 478 22.09 -17.02 14.61
CA LEU A 478 21.61 -15.73 14.17
C LEU A 478 22.57 -14.60 14.58
N SER A 479 23.02 -13.82 13.60
CA SER A 479 24.01 -12.75 13.78
C SER A 479 23.58 -11.45 13.07
N LEU A 480 24.21 -10.33 13.43
CA LEU A 480 24.04 -9.06 12.70
C LEU A 480 24.47 -9.17 11.23
N GLU A 481 25.45 -10.00 10.91
CA GLU A 481 25.88 -10.23 9.53
C GLU A 481 24.79 -10.92 8.73
N THR A 482 24.11 -11.90 9.33
CA THR A 482 22.95 -12.57 8.74
C THR A 482 21.85 -11.56 8.41
N VAL A 483 21.50 -10.67 9.35
CA VAL A 483 20.46 -9.66 9.11
C VAL A 483 20.85 -8.70 7.99
N LYS A 484 22.08 -8.17 7.99
CA LYS A 484 22.58 -7.31 6.92
C LYS A 484 22.57 -7.98 5.55
N SER A 485 22.73 -9.29 5.51
CA SER A 485 22.63 -10.05 4.26
C SER A 485 21.20 -10.06 3.73
N PHE A 486 20.19 -10.15 4.60
CA PHE A 486 18.78 -10.04 4.21
C PHE A 486 18.37 -8.60 3.86
N GLU A 487 18.98 -7.58 4.49
CA GLU A 487 18.72 -6.17 4.14
C GLU A 487 19.10 -5.83 2.69
N ARG A 488 20.00 -6.59 2.07
CA ARG A 488 20.33 -6.45 0.64
C ARG A 488 19.16 -6.79 -0.30
N LEU A 489 18.12 -7.44 0.21
CA LEU A 489 16.89 -7.73 -0.53
C LEU A 489 15.96 -6.52 -0.61
N ALA A 490 16.15 -5.49 0.23
CA ALA A 490 15.36 -4.25 0.20
C ALA A 490 15.52 -3.51 -1.16
N PRO A 491 14.59 -2.64 -1.55
CA PRO A 491 13.35 -2.28 -0.84
C PRO A 491 12.30 -3.38 -0.86
N PHE A 492 11.56 -3.52 0.26
CA PHE A 492 10.52 -4.51 0.41
C PHE A 492 9.13 -3.93 0.09
N GLY A 493 8.23 -4.77 -0.42
CA GLY A 493 6.86 -4.40 -0.76
C GLY A 493 6.14 -5.52 -1.50
N MET A 494 5.19 -5.16 -2.36
CA MET A 494 4.46 -6.13 -3.16
C MET A 494 5.44 -6.93 -4.05
N ASP A 495 5.27 -8.24 -4.13
CA ASP A 495 6.09 -9.21 -4.87
C ASP A 495 7.59 -9.29 -4.46
N ASN A 496 8.01 -8.44 -3.52
CA ASN A 496 9.30 -8.55 -2.83
C ASN A 496 9.11 -8.38 -1.32
N GLN A 497 8.36 -9.26 -0.70
CA GLN A 497 8.00 -9.19 0.71
C GLN A 497 9.22 -9.35 1.62
N LYS A 498 9.19 -8.66 2.77
CA LYS A 498 10.19 -8.85 3.82
C LYS A 498 10.13 -10.29 4.32
N PRO A 499 11.25 -11.02 4.40
CA PRO A 499 11.25 -12.42 4.79
C PRO A 499 10.65 -12.65 6.18
N VAL A 500 9.77 -13.65 6.28
CA VAL A 500 9.18 -14.08 7.54
C VAL A 500 9.76 -15.41 7.97
N PHE A 501 10.31 -15.45 9.15
CA PHE A 501 11.04 -16.58 9.68
C PHE A 501 10.26 -17.29 10.78
N TYR A 502 10.40 -18.61 10.83
CA TYR A 502 9.86 -19.45 11.86
C TYR A 502 10.88 -19.71 12.96
N ILE A 503 10.49 -19.52 14.21
CA ILE A 503 11.33 -19.77 15.38
C ILE A 503 10.60 -20.66 16.37
N LYS A 504 11.30 -21.68 16.85
CA LYS A 504 10.82 -22.63 17.88
C LYS A 504 11.92 -23.01 18.87
N ASP A 505 11.58 -23.81 19.87
CA ASP A 505 12.52 -24.39 20.85
C ASP A 505 13.38 -23.33 21.59
N PHE A 506 12.74 -22.26 22.00
CA PHE A 506 13.35 -21.20 22.81
C PHE A 506 12.66 -21.05 24.16
N HIS A 507 13.31 -20.34 25.07
CA HIS A 507 12.76 -20.01 26.39
C HIS A 507 12.36 -18.53 26.44
N VAL A 508 11.17 -18.23 26.96
CA VAL A 508 10.73 -16.86 27.25
C VAL A 508 11.28 -16.45 28.62
N GLU A 509 12.30 -15.59 28.64
CA GLU A 509 12.89 -15.09 29.89
C GLU A 509 11.97 -14.05 30.56
N SER A 510 11.35 -13.18 29.77
CA SER A 510 10.42 -12.17 30.27
C SER A 510 9.45 -11.71 29.17
N ALA A 511 8.24 -11.32 29.59
CA ALA A 511 7.26 -10.64 28.77
C ALA A 511 6.81 -9.37 29.49
N ARG A 512 6.82 -8.23 28.80
CA ARG A 512 6.41 -6.94 29.37
C ARG A 512 5.67 -6.11 28.33
N THR A 513 4.76 -5.29 28.79
CA THR A 513 4.09 -4.30 27.94
C THR A 513 4.96 -3.07 27.71
N MET A 514 4.75 -2.39 26.59
CA MET A 514 5.41 -1.14 26.23
C MET A 514 4.47 -0.21 25.44
N GLY A 515 4.88 1.06 25.30
CA GLY A 515 4.12 2.10 24.61
C GLY A 515 2.99 2.70 25.42
N ALA A 516 2.32 3.69 24.84
CA ALA A 516 1.18 4.37 25.46
C ALA A 516 0.04 3.36 25.72
N GLY A 517 -0.56 3.40 26.91
CA GLY A 517 -1.64 2.48 27.27
C GLY A 517 -1.24 1.00 27.36
N ASN A 518 0.06 0.67 27.39
CA ASN A 518 0.55 -0.73 27.36
C ASN A 518 0.09 -1.50 26.11
N ALA A 519 0.00 -0.81 24.97
CA ALA A 519 -0.56 -1.37 23.74
C ALA A 519 0.31 -2.47 23.12
N HIS A 520 1.63 -2.45 23.33
CA HIS A 520 2.57 -3.35 22.67
C HIS A 520 3.21 -4.32 23.64
N LEU A 521 3.72 -5.42 23.11
CA LEU A 521 4.42 -6.46 23.87
C LEU A 521 5.90 -6.47 23.51
N LYS A 522 6.75 -6.65 24.51
CA LYS A 522 8.17 -6.92 24.35
C LYS A 522 8.54 -8.19 25.08
N LEU A 523 9.05 -9.17 24.35
CA LEU A 523 9.56 -10.42 24.91
C LEU A 523 11.06 -10.38 24.93
N LYS A 524 11.65 -11.09 25.88
CA LYS A 524 13.05 -11.50 25.86
C LYS A 524 13.07 -13.02 25.77
N ILE A 525 13.67 -13.54 24.72
CA ILE A 525 13.77 -14.98 24.45
C ILE A 525 15.21 -15.42 24.43
N SER A 526 15.47 -16.69 24.77
CA SER A 526 16.82 -17.28 24.74
C SER A 526 16.81 -18.73 24.27
N LYS A 527 17.94 -19.14 23.64
CA LYS A 527 18.26 -20.50 23.29
C LYS A 527 19.76 -20.68 23.44
N GLY A 528 20.21 -21.64 24.26
CA GLY A 528 21.63 -21.77 24.61
C GLY A 528 22.18 -20.50 25.26
N GLU A 529 23.24 -19.94 24.67
CA GLU A 529 23.84 -18.66 25.09
C GLU A 529 23.24 -17.44 24.35
N ALA A 530 22.46 -17.66 23.30
CA ALA A 530 21.87 -16.60 22.52
C ALA A 530 20.62 -16.01 23.20
N SER A 531 20.47 -14.69 23.16
CA SER A 531 19.31 -13.98 23.73
C SER A 531 18.93 -12.79 22.85
N PHE A 532 17.62 -12.68 22.56
CA PHE A 532 17.09 -11.67 21.66
C PHE A 532 15.84 -10.98 22.23
N GLU A 533 15.64 -9.73 21.82
CA GLU A 533 14.40 -9.03 22.06
C GLU A 533 13.44 -9.25 20.90
N VAL A 534 12.17 -9.55 21.22
CA VAL A 534 11.06 -9.64 20.27
C VAL A 534 10.06 -8.55 20.57
N VAL A 535 9.71 -7.74 19.57
CA VAL A 535 8.68 -6.71 19.68
C VAL A 535 7.43 -7.17 18.95
N ALA A 536 6.28 -7.01 19.60
CA ALA A 536 4.98 -7.34 19.04
C ALA A 536 4.02 -6.15 19.19
N PHE A 537 3.77 -5.45 18.12
CA PHE A 537 2.88 -4.29 18.11
C PHE A 537 1.41 -4.73 18.30
N GLY A 538 0.65 -3.95 19.09
CA GLY A 538 -0.77 -4.23 19.37
C GLY A 538 -1.04 -5.43 20.29
N GLN A 539 -0.01 -6.18 20.73
CA GLN A 539 -0.15 -7.45 21.47
C GLN A 539 0.05 -7.32 22.99
N GLY A 540 0.02 -6.09 23.53
CA GLY A 540 0.26 -5.86 24.97
C GLY A 540 -0.67 -6.63 25.90
N ARG A 541 -1.91 -6.87 25.48
CA ARG A 541 -2.91 -7.64 26.23
C ARG A 541 -2.50 -9.09 26.54
N TRP A 542 -1.61 -9.67 25.76
CA TRP A 542 -1.16 -11.06 25.87
C TRP A 542 0.11 -11.27 26.70
N ALA A 543 0.62 -10.21 27.38
CA ALA A 543 1.90 -10.27 28.09
C ALA A 543 1.94 -11.38 29.17
N THR A 544 0.83 -11.63 29.86
CA THR A 544 0.74 -12.65 30.90
C THR A 544 0.77 -14.05 30.29
N GLU A 545 0.03 -14.27 29.23
CA GLU A 545 -0.09 -15.54 28.50
C GLU A 545 1.25 -15.93 27.89
N PHE A 546 1.94 -15.00 27.22
CA PHE A 546 3.28 -15.23 26.66
C PHE A 546 4.31 -15.58 27.74
N ALA A 547 4.23 -14.94 28.92
CA ALA A 547 5.15 -15.24 30.03
C ALA A 547 4.97 -16.65 30.61
N GLN A 548 3.78 -17.25 30.48
CA GLN A 548 3.43 -18.55 31.08
C GLN A 548 3.49 -19.72 30.07
N THR A 549 3.55 -19.41 28.78
CA THR A 549 3.52 -20.41 27.71
C THR A 549 4.89 -21.09 27.55
N LYS A 550 4.90 -22.43 27.59
CA LYS A 550 6.15 -23.21 27.53
C LYS A 550 6.55 -23.65 26.12
N LYS A 551 5.58 -23.75 25.21
CA LYS A 551 5.79 -24.23 23.83
C LYS A 551 5.25 -23.17 22.87
N LEU A 552 5.93 -22.05 22.85
CA LEU A 552 5.62 -20.92 21.98
C LEU A 552 6.40 -21.06 20.68
N GLU A 553 5.73 -20.85 19.57
CA GLU A 553 6.31 -20.73 18.25
C GLU A 553 6.02 -19.33 17.72
N LEU A 554 6.98 -18.71 17.03
CA LEU A 554 6.86 -17.35 16.50
C LEU A 554 7.12 -17.32 15.00
N ALA A 555 6.33 -16.53 14.30
CA ALA A 555 6.64 -16.00 13.00
C ALA A 555 7.19 -14.57 13.18
N VAL A 556 8.40 -14.31 12.70
CA VAL A 556 9.10 -13.04 12.92
C VAL A 556 9.76 -12.51 11.66
N THR A 557 9.90 -11.20 11.56
CA THR A 557 10.86 -10.56 10.65
C THR A 557 12.08 -10.08 11.42
N LEU A 558 13.20 -9.91 10.72
CA LEU A 558 14.45 -9.43 11.30
C LEU A 558 14.56 -7.91 11.14
N SER A 559 15.12 -7.26 12.15
CA SER A 559 15.35 -5.82 12.14
C SER A 559 16.64 -5.48 12.90
N VAL A 560 17.25 -4.37 12.56
CA VAL A 560 18.39 -3.81 13.29
C VAL A 560 17.90 -2.61 14.09
N ASN A 561 18.03 -2.67 15.41
CA ASN A 561 17.71 -1.56 16.29
C ASN A 561 19.00 -0.79 16.63
N GLN A 562 19.00 0.51 16.36
CA GLN A 562 20.08 1.43 16.76
C GLN A 562 19.58 2.35 17.87
N TRP A 563 20.14 2.18 19.06
CA TRP A 563 19.78 3.01 20.21
C TRP A 563 21.02 3.42 21.00
N ASN A 564 21.17 4.73 21.26
CA ASN A 564 22.33 5.29 21.99
C ASN A 564 23.70 4.84 21.44
N GLY A 565 23.82 4.72 20.10
CA GLY A 565 25.07 4.28 19.46
C GLY A 565 25.35 2.78 19.57
N GLN A 566 24.44 1.99 20.13
CA GLN A 566 24.51 0.53 20.13
C GLN A 566 23.60 -0.02 19.04
N THR A 567 24.14 -0.93 18.25
CA THR A 567 23.41 -1.67 17.22
C THR A 567 23.09 -3.07 17.76
N ALA A 568 21.84 -3.43 17.81
CA ALA A 568 21.36 -4.72 18.27
C ALA A 568 20.37 -5.32 17.27
N LEU A 569 20.42 -6.64 17.12
CA LEU A 569 19.44 -7.39 16.39
C LEU A 569 18.14 -7.45 17.18
N GLN A 570 17.03 -7.17 16.53
CA GLN A 570 15.68 -7.24 17.09
C GLN A 570 14.77 -8.08 16.19
N LEU A 571 13.93 -8.88 16.81
CA LEU A 571 12.92 -9.68 16.12
C LEU A 571 11.57 -8.94 16.19
N MET A 572 10.88 -8.83 15.06
CA MET A 572 9.56 -8.23 14.99
C MET A 572 8.53 -9.34 14.81
N MET A 573 7.67 -9.55 15.80
CA MET A 573 6.66 -10.62 15.75
C MET A 573 5.57 -10.27 14.74
N VAL A 574 5.36 -11.17 13.80
CA VAL A 574 4.24 -11.14 12.83
C VAL A 574 3.06 -11.93 13.39
N ASP A 575 3.33 -13.13 13.90
CA ASP A 575 2.29 -14.00 14.47
C ASP A 575 2.90 -14.95 15.52
N ALA A 576 2.04 -15.60 16.29
CA ALA A 576 2.44 -16.55 17.30
C ALA A 576 1.42 -17.70 17.43
N ARG A 577 1.90 -18.89 17.76
CA ARG A 577 1.05 -20.02 18.13
C ARG A 577 1.64 -20.84 19.26
N VAL A 578 0.81 -21.63 19.89
CA VAL A 578 1.19 -22.61 20.91
C VAL A 578 1.07 -24.00 20.29
N GLU A 579 2.13 -24.82 20.43
CA GLU A 579 2.15 -26.23 20.00
C GLU A 579 1.20 -27.10 20.87
#